data_5fe7146296667550af98350b8fb8eeb1
#
_entry.id   5fe7146296667550af98350b8fb8eeb1
#
_cell.length_a   1.000
_cell.length_b   1.000
_cell.length_c   1.000
_cell.angle_alpha   90.00
_cell.angle_beta   90.00
_cell.angle_gamma   90.00
#
_symmetry.space_group_name_H-M   'P 1'
#
loop_
_entity.id
_entity.type
_entity.pdbx_description
1 polymer ?
#
loop_
_entity_poly.entity_id
_entity_poly.type
_entity_poly.pdbx_seq_one_letter_code
_entity_poly.pdbx_strand_id
1 'polypeptide(L)'
;MKRIGIIMSVLALCGGTAFSQSQLDAFKYSQTELNGTARYLGMGGAFGALGGDISAMNTNPAGLAIYKSSEVVTTLSLSSASAKTDWLGSKVDNSRTKVSFDNIAYVGYFPTANDEGIVSWNVGFSYNRLKNYSRNYTMATGGDLNTSLSDYVAMRAAGMPSGLLGEDKDYNPYNNQDLGDWLSILGYNAGYMDSYNDNDKEYYSAFGDNNADGQWSPYLLQGGQLKVSERGSVDQYDLAFGINISELVMLGATVAITDLNYRYQSSYDEEFTNXXXXNGNNLYLDNYLDTDGTGYSFNVGAIVRPADFLRLGVAYNSPTWYKMTDRYYGEAGSYLTFMDKGEMKERKLDAATPNNAYYDYEFRSPDKWIFSAAAILGTTALISVDYELMNYKNMRMYQTDGSSNVYTNQDITDNFKSMNTIRVGAEVKVTPQFAVRAGVAYSDSPIKDKLKNGEKEVFTVGTIPNYTIDKGVMNYTVGIGYRFTPNFYTDLACVFRTHKEDVYAFSNMFAGDDPKPFLEAQPATMKTNTTRVALTLGYKF
;
A
#
# COMPACT_ATOMS: atom_id res chain seq x y z
N MET A 1 29.27 -3.69 -29.06
CA MET A 1 28.68 -4.95 -29.51
C MET A 1 29.09 -6.21 -28.72
N LYS A 2 30.07 -6.17 -27.82
CA LYS A 2 30.48 -7.36 -27.02
C LYS A 2 29.84 -7.46 -25.63
N ARG A 3 29.02 -6.48 -25.22
CA ARG A 3 28.40 -6.46 -23.89
C ARG A 3 26.94 -6.97 -23.87
N ILE A 4 26.36 -7.18 -25.04
CA ILE A 4 24.95 -7.60 -25.16
C ILE A 4 24.77 -9.11 -24.98
N GLY A 5 25.86 -9.89 -25.23
CA GLY A 5 25.76 -11.35 -25.18
C GLY A 5 25.65 -11.97 -23.80
N ILE A 6 25.87 -11.21 -22.73
CA ILE A 6 25.86 -11.75 -21.36
C ILE A 6 24.47 -11.54 -20.68
N ILE A 7 23.66 -10.63 -21.25
CA ILE A 7 22.35 -10.31 -20.69
C ILE A 7 21.31 -11.42 -20.93
N MET A 8 21.56 -12.28 -21.94
CA MET A 8 20.61 -13.31 -22.34
C MET A 8 20.45 -14.49 -21.36
N SER A 9 21.33 -14.63 -20.38
CA SER A 9 21.30 -15.84 -19.55
C SER A 9 20.50 -15.71 -18.25
N VAL A 10 20.06 -14.51 -17.89
CA VAL A 10 19.35 -14.30 -16.61
C VAL A 10 17.83 -14.19 -16.80
N LEU A 11 17.39 -13.74 -17.98
CA LEU A 11 15.96 -13.57 -18.25
C LEU A 11 15.21 -14.88 -18.59
N ALA A 12 15.93 -15.97 -18.85
CA ALA A 12 15.29 -17.22 -19.26
C ALA A 12 14.72 -18.06 -18.10
N LEU A 13 14.82 -17.58 -16.86
CA LEU A 13 14.37 -18.33 -15.69
C LEU A 13 13.04 -17.82 -15.08
N CYS A 14 12.44 -16.78 -15.66
CA CYS A 14 11.14 -16.30 -15.22
C CYS A 14 9.99 -16.96 -15.98
N GLY A 15 10.06 -18.27 -16.16
CA GLY A 15 8.93 -19.06 -16.64
C GLY A 15 7.91 -19.26 -15.51
N GLY A 16 7.49 -18.17 -14.90
CA GLY A 16 6.44 -18.20 -13.87
C GLY A 16 5.18 -17.58 -14.45
N THR A 17 4.08 -18.18 -14.13
CA THR A 17 2.73 -17.82 -14.56
C THR A 17 2.53 -16.29 -14.70
N ALA A 18 1.88 -15.89 -15.76
CA ALA A 18 1.56 -14.50 -16.15
C ALA A 18 0.82 -13.69 -15.08
N PHE A 19 0.54 -14.26 -13.92
CA PHE A 19 -0.40 -13.73 -12.95
C PHE A 19 0.14 -13.79 -11.51
N SER A 20 1.42 -13.55 -11.31
CA SER A 20 1.92 -13.53 -9.94
C SER A 20 1.89 -12.10 -9.39
N GLN A 21 1.23 -11.90 -8.27
CA GLN A 21 1.22 -10.60 -7.58
C GLN A 21 2.61 -10.27 -7.09
N SER A 22 2.93 -8.97 -7.09
CA SER A 22 4.26 -8.52 -6.69
C SER A 22 4.40 -8.44 -5.17
N GLN A 23 5.65 -8.40 -4.72
CA GLN A 23 5.96 -8.13 -3.32
C GLN A 23 5.40 -6.78 -2.83
N LEU A 24 5.27 -5.80 -3.75
CA LEU A 24 4.72 -4.48 -3.41
C LEU A 24 3.19 -4.51 -3.30
N ASP A 25 2.51 -5.43 -4.00
CA ASP A 25 1.08 -5.66 -3.79
C ASP A 25 0.84 -6.28 -2.42
N ALA A 26 1.65 -7.27 -2.02
CA ALA A 26 1.59 -7.84 -0.68
C ALA A 26 1.73 -6.74 0.38
N PHE A 27 2.70 -5.84 0.21
CA PHE A 27 2.93 -4.72 1.11
C PHE A 27 1.72 -3.78 1.15
N LYS A 28 1.21 -3.37 -0.01
CA LYS A 28 0.07 -2.45 -0.15
C LYS A 28 -1.17 -2.96 0.61
N TYR A 29 -1.49 -4.25 0.46
CA TYR A 29 -2.67 -4.85 1.09
C TYR A 29 -2.47 -5.13 2.58
N SER A 30 -1.22 -5.13 3.05
CA SER A 30 -0.87 -5.32 4.47
C SER A 30 -0.81 -4.03 5.27
N GLN A 31 -0.73 -2.89 4.61
CA GLN A 31 -0.57 -1.60 5.31
C GLN A 31 -1.82 -1.26 6.12
N THR A 32 -1.61 -0.77 7.34
CA THR A 32 -2.67 -0.23 8.19
C THR A 32 -2.42 1.25 8.45
N GLU A 33 -3.45 1.92 8.94
CA GLU A 33 -3.38 3.33 9.31
C GLU A 33 -3.70 3.48 10.79
N LEU A 34 -3.27 4.59 11.37
CA LEU A 34 -3.71 4.97 12.72
C LEU A 34 -5.21 5.29 12.63
N ASN A 35 -6.05 4.39 13.14
CA ASN A 35 -7.50 4.55 13.07
C ASN A 35 -8.16 3.96 14.33
N GLY A 36 -9.28 4.53 14.74
CA GLY A 36 -9.99 4.12 15.95
C GLY A 36 -10.94 5.23 16.41
N THR A 37 -11.26 5.22 17.70
CA THR A 37 -12.05 6.30 18.30
C THR A 37 -11.24 7.61 18.37
N ALA A 38 -11.92 8.73 18.52
CA ALA A 38 -11.23 10.03 18.69
C ALA A 38 -10.33 10.05 19.92
N ARG A 39 -10.72 9.35 21.01
CA ARG A 39 -9.86 9.23 22.19
C ARG A 39 -8.56 8.49 21.86
N TYR A 40 -8.69 7.35 21.20
CA TYR A 40 -7.54 6.54 20.72
C TYR A 40 -6.63 7.37 19.81
N LEU A 41 -7.24 8.05 18.82
CA LEU A 41 -6.50 8.88 17.87
C LEU A 41 -5.78 10.04 18.56
N GLY A 42 -6.47 10.74 19.48
CA GLY A 42 -5.88 11.87 20.20
C GLY A 42 -4.66 11.52 21.03
N MET A 43 -4.50 10.24 21.36
CA MET A 43 -3.35 9.71 22.09
C MET A 43 -2.33 8.99 21.20
N GLY A 44 -2.37 9.25 19.89
CA GLY A 44 -1.43 8.62 18.95
C GLY A 44 -1.59 7.11 18.83
N GLY A 45 -2.70 6.54 19.33
CA GLY A 45 -2.93 5.10 19.30
C GLY A 45 -2.19 4.31 20.38
N ALA A 46 -1.64 4.96 21.41
CA ALA A 46 -0.88 4.31 22.48
C ALA A 46 -1.84 3.74 23.53
N PHE A 47 -2.47 2.61 23.24
CA PHE A 47 -3.55 2.04 24.04
C PHE A 47 -3.32 0.57 24.45
N GLY A 48 -2.15 0.00 24.13
CA GLY A 48 -1.93 -1.43 24.36
C GLY A 48 -1.98 -1.87 25.81
N ALA A 49 -1.78 -0.95 26.77
CA ALA A 49 -1.89 -1.25 28.20
C ALA A 49 -3.02 -0.45 28.89
N LEU A 50 -3.67 0.48 28.17
CA LEU A 50 -4.73 1.33 28.78
C LEU A 50 -6.09 0.63 28.80
N GLY A 51 -6.54 0.12 27.66
CA GLY A 51 -7.85 -0.46 27.53
C GLY A 51 -9.01 0.53 27.77
N GLY A 52 -10.22 -0.01 27.88
CA GLY A 52 -11.41 0.83 28.10
C GLY A 52 -11.79 1.68 26.90
N ASP A 53 -11.47 1.20 25.71
CA ASP A 53 -11.80 1.81 24.41
C ASP A 53 -11.99 0.68 23.40
N ILE A 54 -12.96 0.84 22.50
CA ILE A 54 -13.28 -0.23 21.53
C ILE A 54 -12.12 -0.53 20.59
N SER A 55 -11.20 0.41 20.41
CA SER A 55 -10.01 0.20 19.60
C SER A 55 -9.11 -0.91 20.17
N ALA A 56 -9.29 -1.27 21.45
CA ALA A 56 -8.63 -2.40 22.07
C ALA A 56 -8.91 -3.72 21.34
N MET A 57 -10.10 -3.88 20.75
CA MET A 57 -10.43 -5.15 20.04
C MET A 57 -9.41 -5.46 18.95
N ASN A 58 -8.81 -4.42 18.35
CA ASN A 58 -7.81 -4.55 17.28
C ASN A 58 -6.37 -4.37 17.77
N THR A 59 -6.16 -3.74 18.92
CA THR A 59 -4.82 -3.46 19.45
C THR A 59 -4.39 -4.51 20.43
N ASN A 60 -5.03 -4.51 21.61
CA ASN A 60 -4.83 -5.50 22.68
C ASN A 60 -6.19 -5.86 23.25
N PRO A 61 -6.75 -7.03 22.90
CA PRO A 61 -8.12 -7.36 23.32
C PRO A 61 -8.31 -7.50 24.84
N ALA A 62 -7.22 -7.64 25.61
CA ALA A 62 -7.31 -7.59 27.08
C ALA A 62 -7.85 -6.23 27.57
N GLY A 63 -7.71 -5.18 26.76
CA GLY A 63 -8.29 -3.86 27.07
C GLY A 63 -9.81 -3.85 27.16
N LEU A 64 -10.48 -4.84 26.56
CA LEU A 64 -11.93 -5.01 26.69
C LEU A 64 -12.31 -5.32 28.15
N ALA A 65 -11.47 -6.06 28.86
CA ALA A 65 -11.72 -6.44 30.26
C ALA A 65 -11.59 -5.26 31.26
N ILE A 66 -11.13 -4.11 30.79
CA ILE A 66 -11.03 -2.89 31.62
C ILE A 66 -12.39 -2.18 31.76
N TYR A 67 -13.32 -2.42 30.83
CA TYR A 67 -14.66 -1.81 30.88
C TYR A 67 -15.40 -2.18 32.16
N LYS A 68 -16.07 -1.19 32.76
CA LYS A 68 -16.89 -1.36 33.97
C LYS A 68 -18.34 -0.90 33.76
N SER A 69 -18.73 -0.73 32.49
CA SER A 69 -20.12 -0.46 32.09
C SER A 69 -20.26 -0.89 30.64
N SER A 70 -21.47 -1.21 30.25
CA SER A 70 -21.78 -1.45 28.84
C SER A 70 -21.78 -0.16 28.07
N GLU A 71 -21.49 -0.22 26.77
CA GLU A 71 -21.28 0.98 25.97
C GLU A 71 -21.62 0.74 24.50
N VAL A 72 -22.22 1.74 23.86
CA VAL A 72 -22.34 1.85 22.41
C VAL A 72 -21.56 3.09 21.99
N VAL A 73 -20.74 2.95 20.94
CA VAL A 73 -19.86 4.04 20.49
C VAL A 73 -19.77 4.04 18.97
N THR A 74 -19.68 5.23 18.36
CA THR A 74 -19.47 5.39 16.93
C THR A 74 -18.54 6.57 16.63
N THR A 75 -17.79 6.48 15.53
CA THR A 75 -16.86 7.53 15.10
C THR A 75 -17.04 7.84 13.62
N LEU A 76 -17.09 9.12 13.31
CA LEU A 76 -17.07 9.66 11.95
C LEU A 76 -15.83 10.55 11.81
N SER A 77 -15.27 10.61 10.60
CA SER A 77 -14.14 11.50 10.36
C SER A 77 -14.21 12.20 9.01
N LEU A 78 -13.51 13.32 8.96
CA LEU A 78 -13.25 14.09 7.74
C LEU A 78 -11.74 14.11 7.55
N SER A 79 -11.26 13.65 6.40
CA SER A 79 -9.83 13.67 6.10
C SER A 79 -9.56 14.43 4.82
N SER A 80 -8.48 15.20 4.82
CA SER A 80 -7.97 15.90 3.64
C SER A 80 -6.51 15.49 3.45
N ALA A 81 -6.22 14.85 2.31
CA ALA A 81 -4.88 14.40 1.94
C ALA A 81 -4.36 15.26 0.79
N SER A 82 -3.12 15.76 0.92
CA SER A 82 -2.38 16.50 -0.11
C SER A 82 -1.13 15.69 -0.44
N ALA A 83 -1.04 15.18 -1.66
CA ALA A 83 0.13 14.47 -2.17
C ALA A 83 0.95 15.43 -3.04
N LYS A 84 2.15 15.71 -2.60
CA LYS A 84 3.10 16.61 -3.28
C LYS A 84 4.24 15.77 -3.86
N THR A 85 4.38 15.79 -5.16
CA THR A 85 5.48 15.12 -5.87
C THR A 85 6.51 16.15 -6.31
N ASP A 86 7.76 15.69 -6.46
CA ASP A 86 8.85 16.45 -7.07
C ASP A 86 9.58 15.49 -8.00
N TRP A 87 9.42 15.68 -9.32
CA TRP A 87 10.07 14.87 -10.34
C TRP A 87 11.05 15.75 -11.10
N LEU A 88 12.33 15.58 -10.80
CA LEU A 88 13.42 16.32 -11.44
C LEU A 88 13.24 17.85 -11.33
N GLY A 89 12.74 18.30 -10.17
CA GLY A 89 12.49 19.72 -9.89
C GLY A 89 11.10 20.21 -10.27
N SER A 90 10.33 19.43 -11.00
CA SER A 90 8.95 19.77 -11.35
C SER A 90 8.01 19.28 -10.24
N LYS A 91 7.21 20.19 -9.69
CA LYS A 91 6.39 19.93 -8.50
C LYS A 91 4.91 19.95 -8.84
N VAL A 92 4.18 18.93 -8.38
CA VAL A 92 2.73 18.85 -8.53
C VAL A 92 2.10 18.57 -7.17
N ASP A 93 0.97 19.20 -6.87
CA ASP A 93 0.20 18.99 -5.64
C ASP A 93 -1.22 18.57 -6.02
N ASN A 94 -1.64 17.42 -5.50
CA ASN A 94 -3.01 16.93 -5.65
C ASN A 94 -3.63 16.78 -4.26
N SER A 95 -4.85 17.24 -4.09
CA SER A 95 -5.55 17.09 -2.82
C SER A 95 -6.86 16.34 -2.98
N ARG A 96 -7.28 15.70 -1.90
CA ARG A 96 -8.55 14.98 -1.85
C ARG A 96 -9.10 15.00 -0.45
N THR A 97 -10.38 15.35 -0.35
CA THR A 97 -11.12 15.37 0.92
C THR A 97 -12.18 14.26 0.90
N LYS A 98 -12.35 13.60 2.04
CA LYS A 98 -13.30 12.49 2.18
C LYS A 98 -13.89 12.46 3.58
N VAL A 99 -15.19 12.22 3.66
CA VAL A 99 -15.90 11.87 4.89
C VAL A 99 -15.88 10.35 5.02
N SER A 100 -15.59 9.85 6.21
CA SER A 100 -15.54 8.41 6.49
C SER A 100 -16.36 8.07 7.74
N PHE A 101 -17.00 6.90 7.67
CA PHE A 101 -17.57 6.22 8.83
C PHE A 101 -16.48 5.25 9.32
N ASP A 102 -15.92 5.53 10.50
CA ASP A 102 -14.71 4.84 10.95
C ASP A 102 -15.00 3.62 11.81
N ASN A 103 -16.01 3.71 12.69
CA ASN A 103 -16.37 2.56 13.52
C ASN A 103 -17.76 2.70 14.13
N ILE A 104 -18.32 1.57 14.49
CA ILE A 104 -19.42 1.43 15.43
C ILE A 104 -19.18 0.16 16.25
N ALA A 105 -19.46 0.23 17.56
CA ALA A 105 -19.22 -0.90 18.45
C ALA A 105 -20.18 -0.94 19.61
N TYR A 106 -20.38 -2.16 20.11
CA TYR A 106 -21.06 -2.44 21.36
C TYR A 106 -20.12 -3.23 22.27
N VAL A 107 -20.07 -2.85 23.54
CA VAL A 107 -19.37 -3.60 24.58
C VAL A 107 -20.40 -3.91 25.68
N GLY A 108 -20.53 -5.18 26.01
CA GLY A 108 -21.32 -5.65 27.16
C GLY A 108 -20.41 -5.95 28.34
N TYR A 109 -20.74 -5.42 29.50
CA TYR A 109 -20.01 -5.63 30.75
C TYR A 109 -20.85 -6.47 31.67
N PHE A 110 -20.26 -7.55 32.20
CA PHE A 110 -20.94 -8.53 33.06
C PHE A 110 -20.11 -8.78 34.32
N PRO A 111 -20.44 -8.05 35.42
CA PRO A 111 -19.74 -8.31 36.68
C PRO A 111 -20.18 -9.63 37.27
N THR A 112 -19.28 -10.29 37.97
CA THR A 112 -19.61 -11.47 38.80
C THR A 112 -19.85 -11.01 40.24
N ALA A 113 -20.27 -11.92 41.07
CA ALA A 113 -20.39 -11.65 42.51
C ALA A 113 -19.07 -11.87 43.26
N ASN A 114 -18.00 -12.16 42.54
CA ASN A 114 -16.69 -12.51 43.14
C ASN A 114 -15.84 -11.27 43.37
N ASP A 115 -15.16 -11.24 44.51
CA ASP A 115 -14.14 -10.21 44.82
C ASP A 115 -12.76 -10.68 44.39
N GLU A 116 -12.56 -11.98 44.14
CA GLU A 116 -11.31 -12.59 43.69
C GLU A 116 -11.59 -13.58 42.55
N GLY A 117 -10.56 -13.89 41.79
CA GLY A 117 -10.71 -14.70 40.59
C GLY A 117 -11.35 -13.89 39.48
N ILE A 118 -12.27 -14.46 38.73
CA ILE A 118 -12.94 -13.74 37.63
C ILE A 118 -13.98 -12.80 38.26
N VAL A 119 -13.66 -11.49 38.25
CA VAL A 119 -14.53 -10.45 38.83
C VAL A 119 -15.49 -9.85 37.80
N SER A 120 -15.12 -9.93 36.51
CA SER A 120 -16.02 -9.56 35.40
C SER A 120 -15.55 -10.19 34.10
N TRP A 121 -16.51 -10.28 33.17
CA TRP A 121 -16.20 -10.64 31.79
C TRP A 121 -16.95 -9.69 30.85
N ASN A 122 -16.39 -9.49 29.65
CA ASN A 122 -16.89 -8.55 28.70
C ASN A 122 -16.94 -9.19 27.30
N VAL A 123 -17.92 -8.75 26.53
CA VAL A 123 -18.08 -9.17 25.13
C VAL A 123 -18.16 -7.90 24.28
N GLY A 124 -17.51 -7.92 23.13
CA GLY A 124 -17.49 -6.80 22.21
C GLY A 124 -17.83 -7.21 20.78
N PHE A 125 -18.58 -6.37 20.12
CA PHE A 125 -18.82 -6.46 18.67
C PHE A 125 -18.47 -5.12 18.06
N SER A 126 -17.72 -5.13 16.96
CA SER A 126 -17.40 -3.87 16.28
C SER A 126 -17.26 -4.02 14.77
N TYR A 127 -17.56 -2.93 14.10
CA TYR A 127 -17.10 -2.64 12.76
C TYR A 127 -16.03 -1.56 12.86
N ASN A 128 -14.91 -1.76 12.19
CA ASN A 128 -13.79 -0.80 12.16
C ASN A 128 -13.24 -0.65 10.75
N ARG A 129 -12.98 0.57 10.34
CA ARG A 129 -12.21 0.85 9.14
C ARG A 129 -10.72 0.83 9.49
N LEU A 130 -9.95 -0.09 8.93
CA LEU A 130 -8.51 -0.22 9.22
C LEU A 130 -7.65 0.63 8.31
N LYS A 131 -8.13 0.87 7.06
CA LYS A 131 -7.40 1.65 6.07
C LYS A 131 -8.35 2.26 5.06
N ASN A 132 -7.96 3.43 4.57
CA ASN A 132 -8.66 4.15 3.51
C ASN A 132 -7.67 4.41 2.38
N TYR A 133 -7.93 3.86 1.18
CA TYR A 133 -7.04 4.01 0.02
C TYR A 133 -7.29 5.31 -0.78
N SER A 134 -8.14 6.21 -0.30
CA SER A 134 -8.56 7.39 -1.05
C SER A 134 -7.41 8.38 -1.24
N ARG A 135 -6.72 8.31 -2.39
CA ARG A 135 -5.56 9.16 -2.70
C ARG A 135 -5.49 9.44 -4.19
N ASN A 136 -5.12 10.67 -4.55
CA ASN A 136 -4.73 11.06 -5.91
C ASN A 136 -3.32 11.60 -5.87
N TYR A 137 -2.51 11.27 -6.86
CA TYR A 137 -1.22 11.94 -7.05
C TYR A 137 -0.86 11.97 -8.53
N THR A 138 -0.05 12.98 -8.89
CA THR A 138 0.49 13.18 -10.23
C THR A 138 1.96 13.48 -10.09
N MET A 139 2.81 12.80 -10.87
CA MET A 139 4.17 13.27 -11.10
C MET A 139 4.30 13.65 -12.57
N ALA A 140 4.94 14.76 -12.84
CA ALA A 140 5.11 15.27 -14.20
C ALA A 140 6.44 16.02 -14.32
N THR A 141 7.09 15.89 -15.47
CA THR A 141 8.28 16.67 -15.79
C THR A 141 8.25 17.07 -17.27
N GLY A 142 8.80 18.24 -17.57
CA GLY A 142 8.88 18.76 -18.93
C GLY A 142 10.27 18.61 -19.55
N GLY A 143 11.00 17.57 -19.14
CA GLY A 143 12.32 17.29 -19.69
C GLY A 143 13.21 16.56 -18.71
N ASP A 144 14.46 16.39 -19.11
CA ASP A 144 15.52 15.74 -18.32
C ASP A 144 15.29 14.25 -18.00
N LEU A 145 14.33 13.61 -18.67
CA LEU A 145 14.18 12.15 -18.59
C LEU A 145 15.20 11.50 -19.52
N ASN A 146 15.96 10.56 -18.99
CA ASN A 146 17.00 9.85 -19.74
C ASN A 146 16.51 8.56 -20.39
N THR A 147 15.37 8.03 -19.92
CA THR A 147 14.87 6.72 -20.31
C THR A 147 13.36 6.81 -20.46
N SER A 148 12.85 6.28 -21.55
CA SER A 148 11.43 6.20 -21.87
C SER A 148 10.83 4.87 -21.38
N LEU A 149 9.53 4.86 -21.15
CA LEU A 149 8.77 3.62 -20.96
C LEU A 149 8.95 2.68 -22.17
N SER A 150 9.08 3.23 -23.38
CA SER A 150 9.32 2.40 -24.58
C SER A 150 10.66 1.67 -24.53
N ASP A 151 11.71 2.32 -23.97
CA ASP A 151 13.02 1.66 -23.76
C ASP A 151 12.87 0.51 -22.76
N TYR A 152 12.13 0.76 -21.65
CA TYR A 152 11.90 -0.23 -20.62
C TYR A 152 11.15 -1.44 -21.18
N VAL A 153 10.08 -1.21 -21.95
CA VAL A 153 9.27 -2.29 -22.53
C VAL A 153 10.08 -3.08 -23.58
N ALA A 154 10.89 -2.38 -24.39
CA ALA A 154 11.75 -3.05 -25.38
C ALA A 154 12.76 -3.98 -24.71
N MET A 155 13.39 -3.52 -23.62
CA MET A 155 14.34 -4.35 -22.86
C MET A 155 13.64 -5.51 -22.18
N ARG A 156 12.44 -5.31 -21.71
CA ARG A 156 11.63 -6.32 -21.01
C ARG A 156 11.19 -7.44 -21.98
N ALA A 157 10.92 -7.09 -23.24
CA ALA A 157 10.52 -8.03 -24.29
C ALA A 157 11.69 -8.86 -24.83
N ALA A 158 12.95 -8.48 -24.51
CA ALA A 158 14.13 -9.15 -25.07
C ALA A 158 14.09 -10.66 -24.78
N GLY A 159 14.35 -11.46 -25.81
CA GLY A 159 14.30 -12.91 -25.75
C GLY A 159 12.99 -13.52 -26.22
N MET A 160 11.92 -12.74 -26.29
CA MET A 160 10.60 -13.21 -26.77
C MET A 160 10.52 -13.05 -28.30
N PRO A 161 10.15 -14.10 -29.06
CA PRO A 161 10.00 -13.91 -30.51
C PRO A 161 8.86 -12.93 -30.84
N SER A 162 9.09 -12.04 -31.78
CA SER A 162 8.10 -11.02 -32.18
C SER A 162 6.80 -11.63 -32.69
N GLY A 163 6.88 -12.77 -33.36
CA GLY A 163 5.70 -13.49 -33.85
C GLY A 163 4.81 -14.06 -32.73
N LEU A 164 5.34 -14.12 -31.48
CA LEU A 164 4.53 -14.53 -30.33
C LEU A 164 3.95 -13.33 -29.57
N LEU A 165 4.47 -12.11 -29.79
CA LEU A 165 3.97 -10.90 -29.14
C LEU A 165 2.80 -10.26 -29.90
N GLY A 166 2.85 -10.34 -31.24
CA GLY A 166 1.83 -9.70 -32.10
C GLY A 166 0.49 -10.41 -32.03
N GLU A 167 -0.58 -9.64 -31.90
CA GLU A 167 -1.94 -10.13 -31.95
C GLU A 167 -2.43 -10.17 -33.41
N ASP A 168 -3.08 -11.24 -33.82
CA ASP A 168 -3.75 -11.30 -35.10
C ASP A 168 -5.11 -12.03 -34.97
N LYS A 169 -5.85 -12.17 -36.09
CA LYS A 169 -7.22 -12.70 -36.03
C LYS A 169 -7.29 -14.16 -35.55
N ASP A 170 -6.19 -14.90 -35.67
CA ASP A 170 -6.15 -16.33 -35.34
C ASP A 170 -5.26 -16.60 -34.11
N TYR A 171 -4.59 -15.59 -33.55
CA TYR A 171 -3.67 -15.74 -32.42
C TYR A 171 -3.79 -14.58 -31.44
N ASN A 172 -4.06 -14.92 -30.18
CA ASN A 172 -4.12 -13.96 -29.09
C ASN A 172 -2.97 -14.25 -28.11
N PRO A 173 -1.94 -13.42 -28.08
CA PRO A 173 -0.76 -13.65 -27.23
C PRO A 173 -1.06 -13.68 -25.74
N TYR A 174 -2.13 -13.03 -25.30
CA TYR A 174 -2.52 -13.04 -23.88
C TYR A 174 -2.98 -14.43 -23.40
N ASN A 175 -3.32 -15.33 -24.31
CA ASN A 175 -3.66 -16.71 -23.99
C ASN A 175 -2.43 -17.63 -23.91
N ASN A 176 -1.25 -17.12 -24.29
CA ASN A 176 -0.01 -17.90 -24.30
C ASN A 176 0.65 -17.82 -22.92
N GLN A 177 0.50 -18.90 -22.14
CA GLN A 177 1.02 -18.97 -20.78
C GLN A 177 2.56 -18.95 -20.72
N ASP A 178 3.24 -19.31 -21.81
CA ASP A 178 4.70 -19.32 -21.84
C ASP A 178 5.30 -17.91 -21.96
N LEU A 179 4.55 -16.92 -22.43
CA LEU A 179 5.04 -15.56 -22.57
C LEU A 179 5.09 -14.82 -21.23
N GLY A 180 4.04 -14.91 -20.46
CA GLY A 180 4.01 -14.40 -19.09
C GLY A 180 4.10 -12.89 -18.89
N ASP A 181 4.39 -12.12 -19.91
CA ASP A 181 4.63 -10.66 -19.79
C ASP A 181 3.63 -9.84 -20.59
N TRP A 182 2.52 -9.51 -19.95
CA TRP A 182 1.43 -8.77 -20.58
C TRP A 182 1.83 -7.34 -20.97
N LEU A 183 2.76 -6.71 -20.25
CA LEU A 183 3.23 -5.36 -20.60
C LEU A 183 4.03 -5.38 -21.92
N SER A 184 4.86 -6.39 -22.12
CA SER A 184 5.59 -6.56 -23.40
C SER A 184 4.65 -6.82 -24.57
N ILE A 185 3.62 -7.66 -24.35
CA ILE A 185 2.58 -7.90 -25.37
C ILE A 185 1.85 -6.59 -25.71
N LEU A 186 1.38 -5.89 -24.70
CA LEU A 186 0.62 -4.65 -24.88
C LEU A 186 1.47 -3.59 -25.59
N GLY A 187 2.70 -3.40 -25.14
CA GLY A 187 3.60 -2.39 -25.71
C GLY A 187 4.00 -2.71 -27.15
N TYR A 188 4.20 -4.00 -27.46
CA TYR A 188 4.49 -4.40 -28.86
C TYR A 188 3.31 -4.04 -29.79
N ASN A 189 2.10 -4.42 -29.39
CA ASN A 189 0.90 -4.15 -30.19
C ASN A 189 0.53 -2.66 -30.23
N ALA A 190 0.91 -1.90 -29.19
CA ALA A 190 0.74 -0.45 -29.15
C ALA A 190 1.85 0.32 -29.89
N GLY A 191 2.84 -0.40 -30.46
CA GLY A 191 3.89 0.24 -31.26
C GLY A 191 4.96 0.96 -30.46
N TYR A 192 5.25 0.51 -29.23
CA TYR A 192 6.31 1.11 -28.41
C TYR A 192 7.71 0.70 -28.86
N MET A 193 7.80 -0.44 -29.54
CA MET A 193 9.08 -1.02 -29.90
C MET A 193 9.01 -1.72 -31.27
N ASP A 194 10.14 -1.82 -31.91
CA ASP A 194 10.31 -2.59 -33.14
C ASP A 194 11.43 -3.62 -32.95
N SER A 195 11.33 -4.76 -33.63
CA SER A 195 12.39 -5.77 -33.59
C SER A 195 13.47 -5.45 -34.63
N TYR A 196 14.68 -5.92 -34.36
CA TYR A 196 15.78 -5.80 -35.36
C TYR A 196 15.49 -6.70 -36.56
N ASN A 197 15.85 -6.26 -37.75
CA ASN A 197 15.59 -6.98 -39.00
C ASN A 197 16.22 -8.37 -39.04
N ASP A 198 17.36 -8.55 -38.38
CA ASP A 198 18.12 -9.82 -38.37
C ASP A 198 17.92 -10.62 -37.07
N ASN A 199 17.11 -10.09 -36.13
CA ASN A 199 16.89 -10.78 -34.86
C ASN A 199 15.52 -10.38 -34.28
N ASP A 200 14.56 -11.27 -34.43
CA ASP A 200 13.18 -11.08 -34.00
C ASP A 200 12.98 -11.24 -32.46
N LYS A 201 14.07 -11.39 -31.70
CA LYS A 201 14.04 -11.52 -30.25
C LYS A 201 14.72 -10.37 -29.53
N GLU A 202 15.23 -9.40 -30.29
CA GLU A 202 15.82 -8.19 -29.74
C GLU A 202 15.02 -6.97 -30.21
N TYR A 203 14.85 -6.01 -29.32
CA TYR A 203 13.97 -4.87 -29.55
C TYR A 203 14.66 -3.58 -29.23
N TYR A 204 14.17 -2.52 -29.84
CA TYR A 204 14.57 -1.13 -29.56
C TYR A 204 13.32 -0.27 -29.54
N SER A 205 13.41 0.87 -28.84
CA SER A 205 12.31 1.82 -28.79
C SER A 205 11.92 2.28 -30.19
N ALA A 206 10.62 2.29 -30.48
CA ALA A 206 10.12 2.78 -31.77
C ALA A 206 10.27 4.32 -31.91
N PHE A 207 10.59 5.01 -30.80
CA PHE A 207 10.72 6.47 -30.78
C PHE A 207 12.14 6.88 -31.16
N GLY A 208 12.45 6.79 -32.43
CA GLY A 208 13.73 7.12 -33.01
C GLY A 208 13.68 7.00 -34.52
N ASP A 209 14.76 7.39 -35.17
CA ASP A 209 14.87 7.38 -36.63
C ASP A 209 16.30 7.09 -37.04
N ASN A 210 16.48 6.57 -38.22
CA ASN A 210 17.81 6.39 -38.76
C ASN A 210 18.30 7.74 -39.29
N ASN A 211 19.48 8.16 -38.84
CA ASN A 211 20.13 9.38 -39.36
C ASN A 211 20.60 9.16 -40.80
N ALA A 212 21.20 10.19 -41.41
CA ALA A 212 21.66 10.15 -42.78
C ALA A 212 22.73 9.06 -43.06
N ASP A 213 23.41 8.61 -42.01
CA ASP A 213 24.42 7.55 -42.11
C ASP A 213 23.82 6.15 -41.81
N GLY A 214 22.49 6.05 -41.63
CA GLY A 214 21.79 4.80 -41.32
C GLY A 214 21.93 4.34 -39.88
N GLN A 215 22.45 5.20 -39.00
CA GLN A 215 22.51 4.88 -37.55
C GLN A 215 21.22 5.30 -36.88
N TRP A 216 20.66 4.44 -36.04
CA TRP A 216 19.47 4.73 -35.25
C TRP A 216 19.79 5.82 -34.21
N SER A 217 18.91 6.80 -34.11
CA SER A 217 19.02 7.92 -33.18
C SER A 217 17.67 8.12 -32.47
N PRO A 218 17.65 8.12 -31.13
CA PRO A 218 16.38 8.29 -30.42
C PRO A 218 15.82 9.71 -30.60
N TYR A 219 14.50 9.81 -30.56
CA TYR A 219 13.83 11.11 -30.46
C TYR A 219 14.12 11.70 -29.07
N LEU A 220 14.07 13.01 -28.99
CA LEU A 220 14.29 13.71 -27.72
C LEU A 220 13.02 13.58 -26.87
N LEU A 221 13.16 13.00 -25.70
CA LEU A 221 12.08 12.85 -24.74
C LEU A 221 11.81 14.22 -24.09
N GLN A 222 10.62 14.77 -24.35
CA GLN A 222 10.23 16.12 -23.93
C GLN A 222 9.65 16.16 -22.53
N GLY A 223 9.20 15.02 -22.03
CA GLY A 223 8.66 14.92 -20.68
C GLY A 223 7.75 13.73 -20.52
N GLY A 224 7.32 13.55 -19.29
CA GLY A 224 6.41 12.48 -18.94
C GLY A 224 5.45 12.90 -17.84
N GLN A 225 4.31 12.21 -17.76
CA GLN A 225 3.33 12.44 -16.70
C GLN A 225 2.71 11.13 -16.27
N LEU A 226 2.68 10.88 -14.96
CA LEU A 226 1.93 9.78 -14.37
C LEU A 226 0.86 10.35 -13.45
N LYS A 227 -0.39 10.00 -13.70
CA LYS A 227 -1.53 10.32 -12.84
C LYS A 227 -2.05 9.03 -12.23
N VAL A 228 -2.27 9.03 -10.91
CA VAL A 228 -2.77 7.86 -10.19
C VAL A 228 -3.95 8.26 -9.31
N SER A 229 -4.99 7.43 -9.34
CA SER A 229 -6.15 7.54 -8.47
C SER A 229 -6.36 6.21 -7.75
N GLU A 230 -6.37 6.25 -6.41
CA GLU A 230 -6.62 5.09 -5.56
C GLU A 230 -7.89 5.29 -4.75
N ARG A 231 -8.69 4.25 -4.62
CA ARG A 231 -9.96 4.23 -3.88
C ARG A 231 -10.10 2.90 -3.15
N GLY A 232 -10.97 2.90 -2.14
CA GLY A 232 -11.33 1.69 -1.44
C GLY A 232 -10.96 1.72 0.02
N SER A 233 -11.10 0.59 0.68
CA SER A 233 -10.88 0.47 2.13
C SER A 233 -10.56 -0.95 2.54
N VAL A 234 -10.04 -1.07 3.76
CA VAL A 234 -10.00 -2.34 4.49
C VAL A 234 -10.90 -2.15 5.70
N ASP A 235 -11.94 -2.98 5.77
CA ASP A 235 -12.98 -2.92 6.81
C ASP A 235 -12.97 -4.23 7.59
N GLN A 236 -13.14 -4.16 8.92
CA GLN A 236 -13.03 -5.32 9.78
C GLN A 236 -14.22 -5.41 10.74
N TYR A 237 -14.71 -6.61 10.94
CA TYR A 237 -15.79 -6.96 11.84
C TYR A 237 -15.23 -7.87 12.92
N ASP A 238 -15.38 -7.45 14.19
CA ASP A 238 -14.75 -8.11 15.33
C ASP A 238 -15.79 -8.69 16.27
N LEU A 239 -15.47 -9.87 16.80
CA LEU A 239 -16.12 -10.44 17.98
C LEU A 239 -15.00 -10.64 19.01
N ALA A 240 -15.12 -9.97 20.15
CA ALA A 240 -14.08 -9.96 21.17
C ALA A 240 -14.65 -10.41 22.52
N PHE A 241 -13.76 -11.02 23.31
CA PHE A 241 -14.07 -11.49 24.66
C PHE A 241 -12.93 -11.11 25.58
N GLY A 242 -13.27 -10.62 26.79
CA GLY A 242 -12.28 -10.28 27.81
C GLY A 242 -12.69 -10.75 29.18
N ILE A 243 -11.71 -11.10 30.00
CA ILE A 243 -11.93 -11.44 31.42
C ILE A 243 -10.99 -10.62 32.30
N ASN A 244 -11.52 -10.21 33.45
CA ASN A 244 -10.79 -9.46 34.46
C ASN A 244 -10.60 -10.37 35.68
N ILE A 245 -9.37 -10.65 36.05
CA ILE A 245 -9.00 -11.53 37.15
C ILE A 245 -8.45 -10.68 38.30
N SER A 246 -9.26 -10.55 39.35
CA SER A 246 -8.89 -9.87 40.62
C SER A 246 -8.43 -8.41 40.42
N GLU A 247 -8.85 -7.78 39.35
CA GLU A 247 -8.41 -6.40 38.98
C GLU A 247 -6.90 -6.30 38.75
N LEU A 248 -6.19 -7.44 38.66
CA LEU A 248 -4.74 -7.51 38.50
C LEU A 248 -4.33 -7.99 37.10
N VAL A 249 -5.07 -8.92 36.52
CA VAL A 249 -4.75 -9.50 35.22
C VAL A 249 -5.99 -9.47 34.34
N MET A 250 -5.84 -8.87 33.17
CA MET A 250 -6.85 -8.84 32.13
C MET A 250 -6.37 -9.69 30.96
N LEU A 251 -7.23 -10.57 30.47
CA LEU A 251 -6.95 -11.39 29.28
C LEU A 251 -8.04 -11.15 28.26
N GLY A 252 -7.66 -11.22 26.99
CA GLY A 252 -8.64 -11.01 25.91
C GLY A 252 -8.28 -11.73 24.64
N ALA A 253 -9.33 -11.96 23.85
CA ALA A 253 -9.19 -12.55 22.51
C ALA A 253 -10.22 -11.92 21.58
N THR A 254 -9.85 -11.76 20.30
CA THR A 254 -10.73 -11.29 19.24
C THR A 254 -10.62 -12.23 18.06
N VAL A 255 -11.76 -12.54 17.43
CA VAL A 255 -11.78 -13.12 16.08
C VAL A 255 -12.35 -12.07 15.14
N ALA A 256 -11.80 -12.01 13.93
CA ALA A 256 -12.10 -10.93 12.99
C ALA A 256 -12.33 -11.47 11.59
N ILE A 257 -13.28 -10.85 10.89
CA ILE A 257 -13.46 -11.00 9.45
C ILE A 257 -13.10 -9.66 8.82
N THR A 258 -12.26 -9.69 7.81
CA THR A 258 -11.77 -8.48 7.13
C THR A 258 -12.20 -8.49 5.68
N ASP A 259 -12.72 -7.37 5.21
CA ASP A 259 -13.13 -7.15 3.84
C ASP A 259 -12.23 -6.06 3.23
N LEU A 260 -11.56 -6.39 2.12
CA LEU A 260 -10.66 -5.50 1.40
C LEU A 260 -11.25 -5.19 0.04
N ASN A 261 -11.32 -3.91 -0.27
CA ASN A 261 -11.73 -3.42 -1.59
C ASN A 261 -10.72 -2.36 -2.01
N TYR A 262 -10.12 -2.53 -3.20
CA TYR A 262 -9.12 -1.60 -3.69
C TYR A 262 -9.35 -1.37 -5.18
N ARG A 263 -9.44 -0.11 -5.58
CA ARG A 263 -9.58 0.32 -6.98
C ARG A 263 -8.45 1.26 -7.33
N TYR A 264 -7.85 1.00 -8.45
CA TYR A 264 -6.68 1.73 -8.94
C TYR A 264 -6.89 2.12 -10.39
N GLN A 265 -6.55 3.36 -10.71
CA GLN A 265 -6.48 3.85 -12.08
C GLN A 265 -5.19 4.63 -12.24
N SER A 266 -4.50 4.40 -13.35
CA SER A 266 -3.34 5.22 -13.71
C SER A 266 -3.37 5.57 -15.18
N SER A 267 -2.80 6.72 -15.50
CA SER A 267 -2.55 7.18 -16.87
C SER A 267 -1.11 7.67 -16.92
N TYR A 268 -0.32 7.11 -17.82
CA TYR A 268 1.07 7.49 -18.04
C TYR A 268 1.22 7.95 -19.48
N ASP A 269 1.83 9.11 -19.66
CA ASP A 269 2.05 9.72 -20.98
C ASP A 269 3.51 10.17 -21.11
N GLU A 270 4.08 10.00 -22.30
CA GLU A 270 5.37 10.58 -22.69
C GLU A 270 5.23 11.32 -24.03
N GLU A 271 5.95 12.42 -24.16
CA GLU A 271 6.00 13.21 -25.37
C GLU A 271 7.42 13.26 -25.92
N PHE A 272 7.56 13.18 -27.25
CA PHE A 272 8.85 13.14 -27.94
C PHE A 272 8.87 14.15 -29.07
N THR A 273 10.10 14.68 -29.38
CA THR A 273 10.36 15.51 -30.56
C THR A 273 11.40 14.78 -31.43
N ASN A 274 11.04 14.56 -32.68
CA ASN A 274 11.99 14.03 -33.65
C ASN A 274 12.83 15.15 -34.25
N UNK A 275 13.71 14.78 -34.81
CA UNK A 275 14.63 15.66 -35.43
C UNK A 275 14.06 16.55 -36.47
N UNK A 276 12.97 16.18 -36.98
CA UNK A 276 12.31 16.94 -37.92
C UNK A 276 11.40 17.96 -37.35
N UNK A 277 11.40 17.99 -36.14
CA UNK A 277 10.63 18.87 -35.54
C UNK A 277 9.19 18.63 -35.52
N UNK A 278 8.97 17.61 -35.81
CA UNK A 278 7.69 17.28 -35.70
C UNK A 278 7.45 16.97 -34.34
N ASN A 279 6.77 17.74 -33.79
CA ASN A 279 6.23 17.59 -32.45
C ASN A 279 4.94 16.74 -32.52
N GLY A 280 4.57 16.18 -31.36
CA GLY A 280 3.33 15.40 -31.25
C GLY A 280 3.56 13.90 -31.24
N ASN A 281 4.78 13.44 -31.36
CA ASN A 281 5.08 12.02 -31.10
C ASN A 281 4.85 11.73 -29.62
N ASN A 282 4.09 10.66 -29.34
CA ASN A 282 3.73 10.38 -27.95
C ASN A 282 3.40 8.90 -27.76
N LEU A 283 3.43 8.49 -26.50
CA LEU A 283 2.84 7.22 -26.08
C LEU A 283 1.97 7.44 -24.84
N TYR A 284 1.00 6.56 -24.64
CA TYR A 284 0.21 6.55 -23.42
C TYR A 284 -0.02 5.12 -22.95
N LEU A 285 -0.14 4.96 -21.63
CA LEU A 285 -0.48 3.68 -20.97
C LEU A 285 -1.49 3.95 -19.86
N ASP A 286 -2.69 3.42 -20.03
CA ASP A 286 -3.77 3.53 -19.04
C ASP A 286 -4.04 2.17 -18.40
N ASN A 287 -4.21 2.17 -17.08
CA ASN A 287 -4.41 0.93 -16.32
C ASN A 287 -5.56 1.05 -15.34
N TYR A 288 -6.29 -0.05 -15.17
CA TYR A 288 -7.40 -0.20 -14.24
C TYR A 288 -7.22 -1.51 -13.48
N LEU A 289 -7.30 -1.43 -12.15
CA LEU A 289 -7.25 -2.61 -11.29
C LEU A 289 -8.34 -2.50 -10.23
N ASP A 290 -9.10 -3.58 -10.06
CA ASP A 290 -10.13 -3.71 -9.03
C ASP A 290 -9.81 -4.99 -8.26
N THR A 291 -9.49 -4.85 -6.97
CA THR A 291 -9.12 -5.96 -6.10
C THR A 291 -10.13 -6.08 -4.98
N ASP A 292 -10.69 -7.26 -4.82
CA ASP A 292 -11.55 -7.62 -3.70
C ASP A 292 -10.90 -8.74 -2.89
N GLY A 293 -11.05 -8.68 -1.58
CA GLY A 293 -10.53 -9.74 -0.71
C GLY A 293 -11.35 -9.89 0.56
N THR A 294 -11.49 -11.12 1.01
CA THR A 294 -12.07 -11.42 2.32
C THR A 294 -11.11 -12.31 3.10
N GLY A 295 -10.87 -11.95 4.36
CA GLY A 295 -9.92 -12.66 5.20
C GLY A 295 -10.43 -12.85 6.61
N TYR A 296 -9.70 -13.64 7.38
CA TYR A 296 -9.99 -13.85 8.79
C TYR A 296 -8.68 -13.82 9.58
N SER A 297 -8.80 -13.41 10.85
CA SER A 297 -7.65 -13.33 11.75
C SER A 297 -8.11 -13.47 13.19
N PHE A 298 -7.15 -13.59 14.11
CA PHE A 298 -7.42 -13.58 15.54
C PHE A 298 -6.34 -12.78 16.27
N ASN A 299 -6.72 -12.21 17.41
CA ASN A 299 -5.83 -11.48 18.29
C ASN A 299 -5.97 -12.02 19.71
N VAL A 300 -4.86 -12.03 20.45
CA VAL A 300 -4.89 -12.39 21.88
C VAL A 300 -4.02 -11.38 22.63
N GLY A 301 -4.36 -11.14 23.89
CA GLY A 301 -3.58 -10.21 24.67
C GLY A 301 -3.78 -10.33 26.17
N ALA A 302 -2.85 -9.69 26.88
CA ALA A 302 -2.85 -9.63 28.32
C ALA A 302 -2.45 -8.21 28.76
N ILE A 303 -3.05 -7.77 29.88
CA ILE A 303 -2.67 -6.56 30.61
C ILE A 303 -2.51 -6.96 32.07
N VAL A 304 -1.42 -6.55 32.71
CA VAL A 304 -1.21 -6.78 34.14
C VAL A 304 -1.03 -5.42 34.85
N ARG A 305 -1.50 -5.35 36.09
CA ARG A 305 -1.39 -4.18 36.96
C ARG A 305 -0.48 -4.52 38.14
N PRO A 306 0.84 -4.43 37.97
CA PRO A 306 1.76 -4.72 39.10
C PRO A 306 1.69 -3.69 40.21
N ALA A 307 1.14 -2.50 39.95
CA ALA A 307 0.88 -1.45 40.91
C ALA A 307 -0.32 -0.63 40.44
N ASP A 308 -0.94 0.12 41.35
CA ASP A 308 -2.14 0.92 41.01
C ASP A 308 -1.87 1.95 39.93
N PHE A 309 -0.63 2.45 39.86
CA PHE A 309 -0.26 3.48 38.88
C PHE A 309 0.31 2.90 37.59
N LEU A 310 0.57 1.58 37.51
CA LEU A 310 1.31 0.98 36.39
C LEU A 310 0.51 -0.16 35.75
N ARG A 311 0.39 -0.12 34.44
CA ARG A 311 -0.13 -1.21 33.62
C ARG A 311 0.93 -1.60 32.58
N LEU A 312 1.08 -2.92 32.36
CA LEU A 312 1.95 -3.46 31.32
C LEU A 312 1.08 -4.34 30.41
N GLY A 313 1.28 -4.24 29.11
CA GLY A 313 0.47 -4.98 28.13
C GLY A 313 1.33 -5.72 27.13
N VAL A 314 0.82 -6.86 26.67
CA VAL A 314 1.38 -7.58 25.52
C VAL A 314 0.22 -8.11 24.69
N ALA A 315 0.36 -8.01 23.37
CA ALA A 315 -0.64 -8.56 22.45
C ALA A 315 0.05 -9.18 21.24
N TYR A 316 -0.57 -10.24 20.74
CA TYR A 316 -0.20 -10.88 19.47
C TYR A 316 -1.41 -10.82 18.55
N ASN A 317 -1.21 -10.28 17.36
CA ASN A 317 -2.21 -10.23 16.30
C ASN A 317 -1.73 -11.14 15.18
N SER A 318 -2.52 -12.15 14.85
CA SER A 318 -2.16 -13.12 13.82
C SER A 318 -2.11 -12.47 12.44
N PRO A 319 -1.52 -13.12 11.44
CA PRO A 319 -1.78 -12.73 10.07
C PRO A 319 -3.29 -12.75 9.77
N THR A 320 -3.68 -11.97 8.78
CA THR A 320 -4.99 -12.16 8.14
C THR A 320 -4.78 -13.06 6.93
N TRP A 321 -5.57 -14.12 6.85
CA TRP A 321 -5.55 -15.06 5.72
C TRP A 321 -6.66 -14.67 4.76
N TYR A 322 -6.27 -14.14 3.60
CA TYR A 322 -7.18 -13.59 2.59
C TYR A 322 -7.37 -14.53 1.42
N LYS A 323 -8.58 -14.55 0.88
CA LYS A 323 -8.87 -14.96 -0.50
C LYS A 323 -9.09 -13.69 -1.30
N MET A 324 -8.35 -13.54 -2.41
CA MET A 324 -8.27 -12.31 -3.18
C MET A 324 -8.65 -12.57 -4.64
N THR A 325 -9.26 -11.57 -5.27
CA THR A 325 -9.51 -11.55 -6.71
C THR A 325 -9.10 -10.19 -7.25
N ASP A 326 -8.21 -10.20 -8.26
CA ASP A 326 -7.87 -9.03 -9.06
C ASP A 326 -8.60 -9.08 -10.39
N ARG A 327 -9.18 -7.95 -10.81
CA ARG A 327 -9.71 -7.72 -12.15
C ARG A 327 -8.95 -6.55 -12.73
N TYR A 328 -8.42 -6.71 -13.93
CA TYR A 328 -7.53 -5.69 -14.49
C TYR A 328 -7.72 -5.53 -15.99
N TYR A 329 -7.36 -4.33 -16.45
CA TYR A 329 -7.49 -3.93 -17.84
C TYR A 329 -6.45 -2.85 -18.12
N GLY A 330 -5.77 -2.97 -19.25
CA GLY A 330 -4.77 -2.00 -19.70
C GLY A 330 -5.02 -1.60 -21.14
N GLU A 331 -4.81 -0.32 -21.44
CA GLU A 331 -4.84 0.25 -22.78
C GLU A 331 -3.54 1.00 -23.03
N ALA A 332 -3.03 0.92 -24.24
CA ALA A 332 -1.79 1.58 -24.62
C ALA A 332 -1.87 2.03 -26.07
N GLY A 333 -1.12 3.07 -26.39
CA GLY A 333 -1.03 3.49 -27.79
C GLY A 333 0.15 4.39 -28.04
N SER A 334 0.43 4.58 -29.31
CA SER A 334 1.52 5.45 -29.78
C SER A 334 1.11 6.22 -31.01
N TYR A 335 1.66 7.41 -31.13
CA TYR A 335 1.61 8.20 -32.35
C TYR A 335 3.04 8.60 -32.72
N LEU A 336 3.45 8.26 -33.93
CA LEU A 336 4.78 8.48 -34.46
C LEU A 336 4.73 9.11 -35.82
N THR A 337 5.58 10.12 -36.03
CA THR A 337 5.91 10.63 -37.37
C THR A 337 7.38 10.28 -37.62
N PHE A 338 7.65 9.70 -38.76
CA PHE A 338 9.01 9.25 -39.12
C PHE A 338 9.27 9.43 -40.60
N MET A 339 10.55 9.44 -40.98
CA MET A 339 10.96 9.58 -42.39
C MET A 339 11.10 8.17 -43.00
N ASP A 340 10.39 7.92 -44.11
CA ASP A 340 10.55 6.70 -44.90
C ASP A 340 10.86 7.11 -46.36
N LYS A 341 12.06 6.81 -46.83
CA LYS A 341 12.51 7.07 -48.20
C LYS A 341 12.33 8.55 -48.61
N GLY A 342 12.54 9.45 -47.65
CA GLY A 342 12.44 10.89 -47.90
C GLY A 342 11.02 11.47 -47.79
N GLU A 343 10.03 10.67 -47.41
CA GLU A 343 8.68 11.14 -47.18
C GLU A 343 8.31 11.00 -45.71
N MET A 344 7.59 12.02 -45.21
CA MET A 344 7.07 11.96 -43.83
C MET A 344 5.87 11.03 -43.78
N LYS A 345 5.92 10.07 -42.88
CA LYS A 345 4.82 9.11 -42.63
C LYS A 345 4.37 9.17 -41.20
N GLU A 346 3.18 8.72 -40.96
CA GLU A 346 2.57 8.63 -39.64
C GLU A 346 2.22 7.18 -39.32
N ARG A 347 2.39 6.81 -38.06
CA ARG A 347 1.94 5.53 -37.54
C ARG A 347 1.17 5.79 -36.24
N LYS A 348 -0.09 5.36 -36.20
CA LYS A 348 -0.89 5.42 -34.99
C LYS A 348 -1.34 4.00 -34.66
N LEU A 349 -1.03 3.55 -33.44
CA LEU A 349 -1.42 2.23 -32.97
C LEU A 349 -2.04 2.35 -31.59
N ASP A 350 -3.10 1.57 -31.37
CA ASP A 350 -3.78 1.44 -30.09
C ASP A 350 -3.99 -0.05 -29.82
N ALA A 351 -3.82 -0.46 -28.58
CA ALA A 351 -3.94 -1.85 -28.16
C ALA A 351 -4.53 -1.92 -26.74
N ALA A 352 -5.12 -3.07 -26.41
CA ALA A 352 -5.72 -3.26 -25.08
C ALA A 352 -5.57 -4.74 -24.66
N THR A 353 -5.53 -4.96 -23.37
CA THR A 353 -5.61 -6.32 -22.81
C THR A 353 -7.05 -6.85 -22.95
N PRO A 354 -7.27 -8.18 -22.83
CA PRO A 354 -8.63 -8.70 -22.73
C PRO A 354 -9.41 -8.01 -21.60
N ASN A 355 -10.67 -7.65 -21.87
CA ASN A 355 -11.49 -6.88 -20.93
C ASN A 355 -12.12 -7.72 -19.82
N ASN A 356 -11.87 -9.03 -19.81
CA ASN A 356 -12.37 -9.95 -18.79
C ASN A 356 -11.26 -10.60 -17.98
N ALA A 357 -10.09 -9.97 -17.93
CA ALA A 357 -8.94 -10.52 -17.21
C ALA A 357 -9.18 -10.48 -15.70
N TYR A 358 -9.05 -11.61 -15.05
CA TYR A 358 -9.12 -11.71 -13.59
C TYR A 358 -8.19 -12.80 -13.09
N TYR A 359 -7.83 -12.70 -11.80
CA TYR A 359 -6.93 -13.66 -11.17
C TYR A 359 -7.29 -13.84 -9.70
N ASP A 360 -7.51 -15.09 -9.31
CA ASP A 360 -7.79 -15.49 -7.91
C ASP A 360 -6.51 -16.01 -7.26
N TYR A 361 -6.27 -15.58 -6.02
CA TYR A 361 -5.08 -16.00 -5.26
C TYR A 361 -5.37 -15.91 -3.77
N GLU A 362 -4.45 -16.45 -2.97
CA GLU A 362 -4.51 -16.34 -1.52
C GLU A 362 -3.32 -15.52 -1.01
N PHE A 363 -3.57 -14.76 0.03
CA PHE A 363 -2.58 -13.87 0.60
C PHE A 363 -2.59 -13.96 2.12
N ARG A 364 -1.40 -14.05 2.71
CA ARG A 364 -1.21 -14.01 4.17
C ARG A 364 -0.47 -12.72 4.52
N SER A 365 -1.11 -11.86 5.32
CA SER A 365 -0.54 -10.59 5.77
C SER A 365 0.51 -10.80 6.88
N PRO A 366 1.22 -9.76 7.31
CA PRO A 366 2.13 -9.89 8.46
C PRO A 366 1.40 -10.18 9.76
N ASP A 367 2.07 -10.89 10.66
CA ASP A 367 1.69 -10.95 12.07
C ASP A 367 2.34 -9.77 12.81
N LYS A 368 1.83 -9.45 14.02
CA LYS A 368 2.43 -8.37 14.80
C LYS A 368 2.38 -8.63 16.30
N TRP A 369 3.37 -8.08 16.99
CA TRP A 369 3.46 -8.04 18.45
C TRP A 369 3.38 -6.60 18.91
N ILE A 370 2.69 -6.38 20.04
CA ILE A 370 2.59 -5.06 20.67
C ILE A 370 3.00 -5.22 22.13
N PHE A 371 3.95 -4.39 22.56
CA PHE A 371 4.44 -4.32 23.94
C PHE A 371 4.14 -2.92 24.46
N SER A 372 3.53 -2.82 25.63
CA SER A 372 2.95 -1.56 26.10
C SER A 372 3.19 -1.32 27.58
N ALA A 373 3.30 -0.05 27.95
CA ALA A 373 3.34 0.37 29.34
C ALA A 373 2.54 1.66 29.50
N ALA A 374 1.77 1.75 30.58
CA ALA A 374 1.00 2.96 30.87
C ALA A 374 1.14 3.33 32.34
N ALA A 375 1.37 4.60 32.61
CA ALA A 375 1.40 5.16 33.96
C ALA A 375 0.14 6.00 34.18
N ILE A 376 -0.57 5.71 35.26
CA ILE A 376 -1.81 6.40 35.66
C ILE A 376 -1.49 7.22 36.90
N LEU A 377 -1.59 8.53 36.77
CA LEU A 377 -1.16 9.50 37.77
C LEU A 377 -2.39 10.04 38.51
N GLY A 378 -2.83 9.26 39.50
CA GLY A 378 -4.03 9.56 40.27
C GLY A 378 -5.27 9.47 39.40
N THR A 379 -6.15 10.47 39.49
CA THR A 379 -7.38 10.54 38.68
C THR A 379 -7.28 11.58 37.56
N THR A 380 -6.13 12.26 37.45
CA THR A 380 -5.97 13.48 36.64
C THR A 380 -5.26 13.23 35.32
N ALA A 381 -4.21 12.39 35.30
CA ALA A 381 -3.34 12.28 34.13
C ALA A 381 -2.94 10.83 33.88
N LEU A 382 -2.62 10.54 32.62
CA LEU A 382 -2.00 9.26 32.25
C LEU A 382 -1.06 9.48 31.08
N ILE A 383 -0.08 8.60 30.97
CA ILE A 383 0.85 8.55 29.84
C ILE A 383 0.99 7.08 29.42
N SER A 384 1.06 6.84 28.13
CA SER A 384 1.14 5.49 27.59
C SER A 384 2.16 5.42 26.45
N VAL A 385 2.87 4.32 26.38
CA VAL A 385 3.85 4.03 25.34
C VAL A 385 3.58 2.62 24.79
N ASP A 386 3.51 2.51 23.47
CA ASP A 386 3.42 1.22 22.77
C ASP A 386 4.60 1.07 21.83
N TYR A 387 5.16 -0.12 21.78
CA TYR A 387 6.10 -0.56 20.74
C TYR A 387 5.45 -1.71 19.97
N GLU A 388 5.28 -1.52 18.67
CA GLU A 388 4.68 -2.52 17.77
C GLU A 388 5.76 -3.03 16.81
N LEU A 389 5.85 -4.34 16.69
CA LEU A 389 6.72 -5.04 15.75
C LEU A 389 5.84 -5.80 14.77
N MET A 390 5.78 -5.34 13.51
CA MET A 390 4.96 -5.95 12.46
C MET A 390 5.88 -6.65 11.46
N ASN A 391 5.68 -7.95 11.26
CA ASN A 391 6.65 -8.83 10.58
C ASN A 391 6.38 -8.92 9.07
N TYR A 392 6.63 -7.82 8.33
CA TYR A 392 6.38 -7.77 6.88
C TYR A 392 7.14 -8.85 6.10
N LYS A 393 8.29 -9.29 6.58
CA LYS A 393 9.04 -10.39 5.96
C LYS A 393 8.28 -11.73 5.97
N ASN A 394 7.21 -11.82 6.77
CA ASN A 394 6.38 -13.04 6.89
C ASN A 394 5.17 -13.03 5.95
N MET A 395 4.97 -11.98 5.16
CA MET A 395 3.93 -11.97 4.11
C MET A 395 4.15 -13.13 3.14
N ARG A 396 3.06 -13.75 2.66
CA ARG A 396 3.15 -14.85 1.67
C ARG A 396 1.98 -14.80 0.70
N MET A 397 2.29 -15.10 -0.55
CA MET A 397 1.32 -15.24 -1.64
C MET A 397 1.23 -16.70 -2.04
N TYR A 398 0.02 -17.17 -2.34
CA TYR A 398 -0.26 -18.55 -2.72
C TYR A 398 -1.23 -18.58 -3.90
N GLN A 399 -1.15 -19.64 -4.69
CA GLN A 399 -2.19 -19.98 -5.67
C GLN A 399 -3.43 -20.50 -4.94
N THR A 400 -4.56 -20.57 -5.64
CA THR A 400 -5.82 -21.05 -5.04
C THR A 400 -5.78 -22.54 -4.68
N ASP A 401 -4.83 -23.30 -5.22
CA ASP A 401 -4.61 -24.70 -4.83
C ASP A 401 -3.71 -24.83 -3.59
N GLY A 402 -3.31 -23.71 -2.99
CA GLY A 402 -2.45 -23.65 -1.83
C GLY A 402 -0.95 -23.73 -2.14
N SER A 403 -0.56 -23.87 -3.41
CA SER A 403 0.86 -23.87 -3.76
C SER A 403 1.47 -22.48 -3.58
N SER A 404 2.74 -22.45 -3.17
CA SER A 404 3.44 -21.20 -2.87
C SER A 404 3.83 -20.46 -4.15
N ASN A 405 3.64 -19.15 -4.18
CA ASN A 405 4.21 -18.28 -5.20
C ASN A 405 5.70 -18.08 -4.86
N VAL A 406 6.55 -18.98 -5.36
CA VAL A 406 7.94 -19.09 -4.92
C VAL A 406 8.72 -17.80 -5.17
N TYR A 407 8.59 -17.21 -6.36
CA TYR A 407 9.37 -16.03 -6.74
C TYR A 407 8.96 -14.81 -5.92
N THR A 408 7.67 -14.52 -5.82
CA THR A 408 7.17 -13.39 -5.02
C THR A 408 7.53 -13.56 -3.54
N ASN A 409 7.41 -14.79 -3.02
CA ASN A 409 7.73 -15.05 -1.62
C ASN A 409 9.23 -14.94 -1.32
N GLN A 410 10.08 -15.29 -2.30
CA GLN A 410 11.52 -15.06 -2.19
C GLN A 410 11.82 -13.54 -2.16
N ASP A 411 11.22 -12.78 -3.07
CA ASP A 411 11.36 -11.32 -3.09
C ASP A 411 10.93 -10.69 -1.77
N ILE A 412 9.82 -11.15 -1.18
CA ILE A 412 9.35 -10.67 0.12
C ILE A 412 10.42 -10.92 1.19
N THR A 413 10.95 -12.14 1.24
CA THR A 413 11.97 -12.52 2.24
C THR A 413 13.25 -11.69 2.06
N ASP A 414 13.65 -11.47 0.83
CA ASP A 414 14.90 -10.76 0.50
C ASP A 414 14.79 -9.26 0.73
N ASN A 415 13.62 -8.66 0.50
CA ASN A 415 13.47 -7.21 0.41
C ASN A 415 12.70 -6.57 1.56
N PHE A 416 12.06 -7.37 2.44
CA PHE A 416 11.32 -6.84 3.58
C PHE A 416 11.92 -7.29 4.90
N LYS A 417 11.76 -6.45 5.92
CA LYS A 417 12.12 -6.68 7.31
C LYS A 417 10.90 -6.38 8.19
N SER A 418 11.03 -6.54 9.48
CA SER A 418 9.99 -6.11 10.42
C SER A 418 9.93 -4.58 10.46
N MET A 419 8.71 -4.04 10.53
CA MET A 419 8.46 -2.61 10.73
C MET A 419 8.34 -2.37 12.23
N ASN A 420 8.97 -1.31 12.70
CA ASN A 420 8.90 -0.86 14.09
C ASN A 420 8.01 0.38 14.15
N THR A 421 7.02 0.37 15.06
CA THR A 421 6.19 1.54 15.33
C THR A 421 6.29 1.87 16.82
N ILE A 422 6.55 3.12 17.12
CA ILE A 422 6.55 3.65 18.49
C ILE A 422 5.40 4.65 18.60
N ARG A 423 4.56 4.47 19.63
CA ARG A 423 3.47 5.39 19.94
C ARG A 423 3.62 5.89 21.36
N VAL A 424 3.42 7.19 21.55
CA VAL A 424 3.41 7.81 22.87
C VAL A 424 2.16 8.70 22.94
N GLY A 425 1.41 8.56 24.02
CA GLY A 425 0.21 9.36 24.23
C GLY A 425 0.05 9.81 25.68
N ALA A 426 -0.61 10.94 25.86
CA ALA A 426 -0.91 11.48 27.18
C ALA A 426 -2.33 12.04 27.20
N GLU A 427 -3.00 11.90 28.35
CA GLU A 427 -4.32 12.46 28.62
C GLU A 427 -4.28 13.16 29.95
N VAL A 428 -4.85 14.37 30.02
CA VAL A 428 -5.02 15.13 31.26
C VAL A 428 -6.49 15.50 31.38
N LYS A 429 -7.10 15.17 32.51
CA LYS A 429 -8.45 15.65 32.90
C LYS A 429 -8.31 17.02 33.52
N VAL A 430 -8.69 18.04 32.76
CA VAL A 430 -8.67 19.43 33.22
C VAL A 430 -9.78 19.66 34.26
N THR A 431 -10.93 19.00 34.01
CA THR A 431 -12.03 18.90 34.98
C THR A 431 -12.54 17.46 34.96
N PRO A 432 -13.44 17.07 35.88
CA PRO A 432 -14.04 15.72 35.80
C PRO A 432 -14.77 15.45 34.49
N GLN A 433 -15.24 16.50 33.79
CA GLN A 433 -15.97 16.37 32.52
C GLN A 433 -15.08 16.59 31.28
N PHE A 434 -13.94 17.31 31.42
CA PHE A 434 -13.17 17.76 30.26
C PHE A 434 -11.75 17.23 30.30
N ALA A 435 -11.34 16.58 29.21
CA ALA A 435 -10.00 16.02 29.04
C ALA A 435 -9.33 16.58 27.79
N VAL A 436 -8.01 16.73 27.85
CA VAL A 436 -7.17 17.06 26.70
C VAL A 436 -6.15 15.94 26.47
N ARG A 437 -5.78 15.73 25.20
CA ARG A 437 -4.92 14.63 24.80
C ARG A 437 -3.91 15.10 23.76
N ALA A 438 -2.76 14.45 23.76
CA ALA A 438 -1.74 14.64 22.72
C ALA A 438 -1.02 13.30 22.50
N GLY A 439 -0.54 13.10 21.29
CA GLY A 439 0.19 11.87 20.98
C GLY A 439 1.07 12.00 19.76
N VAL A 440 1.94 11.02 19.62
CA VAL A 440 2.84 10.89 18.48
C VAL A 440 2.97 9.39 18.15
N ALA A 441 3.02 9.08 16.84
CA ALA A 441 3.26 7.74 16.37
C ALA A 441 4.21 7.78 15.16
N TYR A 442 5.30 7.03 15.25
CA TYR A 442 6.29 6.94 14.18
C TYR A 442 6.46 5.49 13.77
N SER A 443 6.36 5.23 12.46
CA SER A 443 6.63 3.93 11.86
C SER A 443 7.78 4.05 10.86
N ASP A 444 8.81 3.21 11.00
CA ASP A 444 9.87 3.13 10.01
C ASP A 444 9.37 2.38 8.76
N SER A 445 10.17 2.38 7.70
CA SER A 445 9.86 1.60 6.49
C SER A 445 10.31 0.14 6.70
N PRO A 446 9.46 -0.84 6.37
CA PRO A 446 9.89 -2.24 6.41
C PRO A 446 10.68 -2.66 5.18
N ILE A 447 10.90 -1.77 4.22
CA ILE A 447 11.63 -2.08 2.97
C ILE A 447 13.12 -1.99 3.25
N LYS A 448 13.88 -3.03 2.89
CA LYS A 448 15.34 -3.07 3.08
C LYS A 448 16.04 -2.10 2.11
N ASP A 449 17.22 -1.66 2.49
CA ASP A 449 17.92 -0.53 1.86
C ASP A 449 18.15 -0.70 0.36
N LYS A 450 18.52 -1.89 -0.12
CA LYS A 450 18.74 -2.08 -1.56
C LYS A 450 17.49 -1.77 -2.39
N LEU A 451 16.34 -2.32 -2.00
CA LEU A 451 15.09 -2.01 -2.69
C LEU A 451 14.68 -0.54 -2.46
N LYS A 452 14.84 -0.05 -1.23
CA LYS A 452 14.49 1.33 -0.86
C LYS A 452 15.29 2.36 -1.65
N ASN A 453 16.52 2.05 -2.02
CA ASN A 453 17.42 2.94 -2.76
C ASN A 453 17.37 2.71 -4.28
N GLY A 454 16.48 1.84 -4.77
CA GLY A 454 16.36 1.55 -6.20
C GLY A 454 17.49 0.69 -6.77
N GLU A 455 18.18 -0.08 -5.90
CA GLU A 455 19.30 -0.95 -6.29
C GLU A 455 18.85 -2.38 -6.59
N LYS A 456 17.54 -2.57 -6.75
CA LYS A 456 16.93 -3.86 -7.09
C LYS A 456 15.86 -3.66 -8.16
N GLU A 457 15.80 -4.59 -9.08
CA GLU A 457 14.73 -4.63 -10.06
C GLU A 457 13.40 -5.00 -9.37
N VAL A 458 12.32 -4.36 -9.79
CA VAL A 458 10.97 -4.60 -9.27
C VAL A 458 10.13 -5.19 -10.40
N PHE A 459 9.62 -6.38 -10.18
CA PHE A 459 8.69 -7.02 -11.10
C PHE A 459 7.27 -6.67 -10.66
N THR A 460 6.54 -6.02 -11.55
CA THR A 460 5.16 -5.63 -11.36
C THR A 460 4.25 -6.55 -12.17
N VAL A 461 2.98 -6.54 -11.86
CA VAL A 461 2.00 -7.49 -12.39
C VAL A 461 1.17 -6.86 -13.49
N GLY A 462 0.82 -7.67 -14.47
CA GLY A 462 -0.03 -7.24 -15.58
C GLY A 462 0.64 -6.18 -16.42
N THR A 463 -0.06 -5.07 -16.63
CA THR A 463 0.43 -3.97 -17.47
C THR A 463 0.70 -2.69 -16.67
N ILE A 464 0.81 -2.78 -15.33
CA ILE A 464 1.08 -1.62 -14.46
C ILE A 464 2.58 -1.61 -14.13
N PRO A 465 3.41 -0.77 -14.78
CA PRO A 465 4.85 -0.77 -14.50
C PRO A 465 5.22 0.09 -13.29
N ASN A 466 4.38 1.05 -12.93
CA ASN A 466 4.69 2.04 -11.89
C ASN A 466 4.38 1.51 -10.49
N TYR A 467 5.14 2.01 -9.51
CA TYR A 467 5.01 1.60 -8.11
C TYR A 467 5.53 2.69 -7.19
N THR A 468 5.24 2.55 -5.88
CA THR A 468 5.81 3.43 -4.85
C THR A 468 6.66 2.63 -3.87
N ILE A 469 7.68 3.28 -3.32
CA ILE A 469 8.59 2.73 -2.32
C ILE A 469 8.42 3.54 -1.02
N ASP A 470 7.97 2.88 0.03
CA ASP A 470 7.71 3.48 1.33
C ASP A 470 9.00 3.94 2.02
N LYS A 471 8.96 5.13 2.62
CA LYS A 471 10.07 5.74 3.37
C LYS A 471 9.71 6.03 4.83
N GLY A 472 8.50 5.64 5.28
CA GLY A 472 8.08 5.80 6.67
C GLY A 472 6.95 6.80 6.86
N VAL A 473 6.33 6.73 8.05
CA VAL A 473 5.13 7.50 8.40
C VAL A 473 5.29 8.15 9.77
N MET A 474 4.87 9.41 9.89
CA MET A 474 4.84 10.15 11.15
C MET A 474 3.44 10.71 11.39
N ASN A 475 2.92 10.52 12.60
CA ASN A 475 1.63 11.08 13.02
C ASN A 475 1.85 11.93 14.26
N TYR A 476 1.27 13.14 14.26
CA TYR A 476 1.12 14.00 15.43
C TYR A 476 -0.38 14.13 15.68
N THR A 477 -0.80 14.01 16.94
CA THR A 477 -2.22 13.99 17.27
C THR A 477 -2.53 14.88 18.47
N VAL A 478 -3.72 15.47 18.44
CA VAL A 478 -4.29 16.19 19.57
C VAL A 478 -5.76 15.79 19.70
N GLY A 479 -6.29 15.89 20.90
CA GLY A 479 -7.69 15.57 21.12
C GLY A 479 -8.28 16.24 22.36
N ILE A 480 -9.60 16.32 22.39
CA ILE A 480 -10.37 16.77 23.55
C ILE A 480 -11.54 15.81 23.76
N GLY A 481 -11.98 15.72 25.01
CA GLY A 481 -13.15 14.93 25.34
C GLY A 481 -14.02 15.66 26.35
N TYR A 482 -15.34 15.49 26.20
CA TYR A 482 -16.30 16.11 27.11
C TYR A 482 -17.41 15.13 27.47
N ARG A 483 -17.67 15.02 28.78
CA ARG A 483 -18.75 14.19 29.31
C ARG A 483 -19.94 15.11 29.66
N PHE A 484 -21.00 15.02 28.86
CA PHE A 484 -22.20 15.86 29.03
C PHE A 484 -23.06 15.38 30.21
N THR A 485 -23.15 14.05 30.34
CA THR A 485 -23.88 13.38 31.43
C THR A 485 -23.04 12.21 31.92
N PRO A 486 -23.40 11.55 33.00
CA PRO A 486 -22.69 10.32 33.40
C PRO A 486 -22.70 9.23 32.31
N ASN A 487 -23.68 9.25 31.41
CA ASN A 487 -23.89 8.25 30.37
C ASN A 487 -23.39 8.67 29.00
N PHE A 488 -23.42 9.98 28.65
CA PHE A 488 -23.17 10.46 27.29
C PHE A 488 -21.91 11.32 27.24
N TYR A 489 -21.02 10.99 26.30
CA TYR A 489 -19.78 11.74 26.07
C TYR A 489 -19.48 11.88 24.58
N THR A 490 -18.61 12.85 24.28
CA THR A 490 -18.12 13.14 22.94
C THR A 490 -16.61 13.36 23.02
N ASP A 491 -15.89 12.80 22.04
CA ASP A 491 -14.45 13.04 21.84
C ASP A 491 -14.23 13.61 20.45
N LEU A 492 -13.27 14.50 20.34
CA LEU A 492 -12.83 15.09 19.08
C LEU A 492 -11.31 14.97 19.00
N ALA A 493 -10.78 14.54 17.85
CA ALA A 493 -9.34 14.44 17.65
C ALA A 493 -8.95 14.97 16.28
N CYS A 494 -7.73 15.47 16.21
CA CYS A 494 -7.10 15.86 14.96
C CYS A 494 -5.79 15.09 14.81
N VAL A 495 -5.60 14.44 13.66
CA VAL A 495 -4.40 13.66 13.31
C VAL A 495 -3.73 14.36 12.14
N PHE A 496 -2.45 14.68 12.28
CA PHE A 496 -1.58 15.22 11.24
C PHE A 496 -0.59 14.12 10.85
N ARG A 497 -0.79 13.55 9.67
CA ARG A 497 0.01 12.41 9.17
C ARG A 497 0.88 12.85 8.01
N THR A 498 2.16 12.50 8.03
CA THR A 498 3.07 12.66 6.91
C THR A 498 3.59 11.28 6.49
N HIS A 499 3.42 10.95 5.23
CA HIS A 499 3.93 9.72 4.62
C HIS A 499 4.87 10.09 3.48
N LYS A 500 6.08 9.54 3.49
CA LYS A 500 7.07 9.78 2.44
C LYS A 500 7.23 8.53 1.59
N GLU A 501 7.32 8.72 0.27
CA GLU A 501 7.48 7.64 -0.70
C GLU A 501 8.34 8.14 -1.86
N ASP A 502 8.98 7.20 -2.58
CA ASP A 502 9.48 7.45 -3.93
C ASP A 502 8.50 6.83 -4.92
N VAL A 503 8.26 7.49 -6.05
CA VAL A 503 7.36 7.03 -7.11
C VAL A 503 8.18 6.74 -8.36
N TYR A 504 8.08 5.51 -8.86
CA TYR A 504 8.75 5.05 -10.07
C TYR A 504 7.72 4.85 -11.18
N ALA A 505 8.00 5.39 -12.37
CA ALA A 505 7.16 5.13 -13.56
C ALA A 505 7.35 3.68 -14.06
N PHE A 506 8.54 3.13 -13.88
CA PHE A 506 8.91 1.75 -14.19
C PHE A 506 10.18 1.41 -13.40
N SER A 507 10.60 0.14 -13.44
CA SER A 507 11.75 -0.31 -12.65
C SER A 507 13.09 0.02 -13.32
N ASN A 508 14.10 0.23 -12.48
CA ASN A 508 15.50 0.08 -12.92
C ASN A 508 15.72 -1.35 -13.40
N MET A 509 16.64 -1.54 -14.36
CA MET A 509 17.04 -2.88 -14.82
C MET A 509 18.56 -3.05 -14.66
N PHE A 510 18.96 -4.26 -14.27
CA PHE A 510 20.34 -4.56 -13.91
C PHE A 510 20.87 -5.75 -14.73
N ALA A 511 22.17 -5.73 -15.03
CA ALA A 511 22.86 -6.82 -15.72
C ALA A 511 23.54 -7.71 -14.67
N GLY A 512 22.92 -8.84 -14.36
CA GLY A 512 23.44 -9.76 -13.34
C GLY A 512 23.58 -9.07 -11.99
N ASP A 513 24.75 -9.20 -11.36
CA ASP A 513 25.03 -8.64 -10.03
C ASP A 513 25.62 -7.23 -10.05
N ASP A 514 25.65 -6.56 -11.21
CA ASP A 514 26.14 -5.18 -11.31
C ASP A 514 25.24 -4.27 -10.47
N PRO A 515 25.77 -3.53 -9.48
CA PRO A 515 24.93 -2.63 -8.69
C PRO A 515 24.45 -1.39 -9.45
N LYS A 516 25.00 -1.13 -10.64
CA LYS A 516 24.62 0.01 -11.46
C LYS A 516 23.60 -0.44 -12.52
N PRO A 517 22.43 0.18 -12.59
CA PRO A 517 21.46 -0.20 -13.61
C PRO A 517 21.95 0.18 -15.02
N PHE A 518 21.68 -0.70 -15.97
CA PHE A 518 21.92 -0.35 -17.38
C PHE A 518 20.75 0.44 -17.97
N LEU A 519 19.59 0.36 -17.35
CA LEU A 519 18.42 1.17 -17.65
C LEU A 519 17.93 1.76 -16.34
N GLU A 520 17.94 3.08 -16.24
CA GLU A 520 17.63 3.79 -15.00
C GLU A 520 16.35 4.60 -15.12
N ALA A 521 15.35 4.22 -14.33
CA ALA A 521 14.18 5.06 -14.10
C ALA A 521 14.55 6.14 -13.09
N GLN A 522 14.16 7.37 -13.35
CA GLN A 522 14.42 8.50 -12.48
C GLN A 522 13.18 8.74 -11.62
N PRO A 523 13.16 8.32 -10.34
CA PRO A 523 11.93 8.42 -9.54
C PRO A 523 11.63 9.85 -9.12
N ALA A 524 10.35 10.10 -8.84
CA ALA A 524 9.90 11.30 -8.15
C ALA A 524 9.87 11.03 -6.64
N THR A 525 10.16 12.05 -5.83
CA THR A 525 9.85 11.99 -4.40
C THR A 525 8.40 12.41 -4.19
N MET A 526 7.71 11.76 -3.25
CA MET A 526 6.34 12.10 -2.90
C MET A 526 6.19 12.23 -1.40
N LYS A 527 5.52 13.30 -0.98
CA LYS A 527 5.17 13.54 0.43
C LYS A 527 3.65 13.72 0.51
N THR A 528 2.97 12.79 1.19
CA THR A 528 1.53 12.89 1.41
C THR A 528 1.28 13.38 2.84
N ASN A 529 0.67 14.55 2.95
CA ASN A 529 0.24 15.11 4.23
C ASN A 529 -1.27 14.93 4.35
N THR A 530 -1.71 14.30 5.43
CA THR A 530 -3.14 14.08 5.68
C THR A 530 -3.52 14.72 7.00
N THR A 531 -4.55 15.55 6.99
CA THR A 531 -5.19 16.06 8.19
C THR A 531 -6.52 15.35 8.33
N ARG A 532 -6.74 14.68 9.47
CA ARG A 532 -8.01 14.01 9.76
C ARG A 532 -8.60 14.59 11.05
N VAL A 533 -9.89 14.93 11.02
CA VAL A 533 -10.66 15.31 12.21
C VAL A 533 -11.68 14.20 12.45
N ALA A 534 -11.65 13.62 13.65
CA ALA A 534 -12.53 12.51 14.02
C ALA A 534 -13.41 12.91 15.20
N LEU A 535 -14.69 12.58 15.11
CA LEU A 535 -15.70 12.81 16.14
C LEU A 535 -16.26 11.48 16.61
N THR A 536 -16.16 11.21 17.91
CA THR A 536 -16.72 10.02 18.54
C THR A 536 -17.87 10.41 19.46
N LEU A 537 -18.96 9.66 19.37
CA LEU A 537 -20.10 9.75 20.28
C LEU A 537 -20.21 8.42 21.04
N GLY A 538 -20.33 8.49 22.37
CA GLY A 538 -20.42 7.30 23.20
C GLY A 538 -21.54 7.40 24.22
N TYR A 539 -22.21 6.28 24.45
CA TYR A 539 -23.28 6.16 25.45
C TYR A 539 -23.04 4.93 26.32
N LYS A 540 -22.95 5.16 27.62
CA LYS A 540 -22.74 4.12 28.65
C LYS A 540 -24.03 3.86 29.41
N PHE A 541 -24.24 2.59 29.78
CA PHE A 541 -25.43 2.18 30.50
C PHE A 541 -25.17 0.96 31.41
#